data_0a230b073c693aba6ed09fe90b8b2b35
#
_entry.id   0a230b073c693aba6ed09fe90b8b2b35
#
_cell.length_a   1.000
_cell.length_b   1.000
_cell.length_c   1.000
_cell.angle_alpha   90.00
_cell.angle_beta   90.00
_cell.angle_gamma   90.00
#
_symmetry.space_group_name_H-M   'P 1'
#
loop_
_entity.id
_entity.type
_entity.pdbx_description
1 polymer ?
#
loop_
_entity_poly.entity_id
_entity_poly.type
_entity_poly.pdbx_seq_one_letter_code
_entity_poly.pdbx_strand_id
1 'polypeptide(L)'
;SGMTAMGGAAYNNTDAGVDYGNGAADLNPEDIDNVSVLKGPAATALYGSRAANGAIVITTKAGRSTKGLGITFSSNFSFERAGYWPAFQDESGPGNNGARTYSFYTVKAEQSTTGQAASRTYSRYTWGPRYEGQKFYQWASYDPQTGMYTPLDFRPRDWYKGFFETGATYKNSVSISGNNGRGGSIRVSFTDVRNTWIVPNTGYKTQSFSVSFAQKLRFVELA
;
A
#
# COMPACT_ATOMS: atom_id res chain seq x y z
N SER A 1 16.27 11.35 -10.43
CA SER A 1 14.85 11.12 -10.20
C SER A 1 14.33 12.20 -9.28
N GLY A 2 13.66 13.18 -9.86
CA GLY A 2 13.11 14.28 -9.12
C GLY A 2 11.88 13.83 -8.36
N MET A 3 11.98 13.76 -7.04
CA MET A 3 10.81 14.02 -6.22
C MET A 3 10.46 15.49 -6.49
N THR A 4 9.52 15.73 -7.37
CA THR A 4 8.82 17.00 -7.38
C THR A 4 8.06 17.05 -6.07
N ALA A 5 8.59 17.84 -5.11
CA ALA A 5 7.87 18.19 -3.92
C ALA A 5 6.46 18.60 -4.36
N MET A 6 5.46 18.00 -3.78
CA MET A 6 4.09 18.49 -3.81
C MET A 6 4.07 19.83 -3.05
N GLY A 7 4.62 20.88 -3.66
CA GLY A 7 4.33 22.25 -3.29
C GLY A 7 2.87 22.46 -3.60
N GLY A 8 2.11 23.01 -2.62
CA GLY A 8 0.69 23.24 -2.66
C GLY A 8 0.18 23.86 -3.98
N ALA A 9 0.12 23.03 -4.97
CA ALA A 9 -0.36 23.38 -6.28
C ALA A 9 -1.84 23.07 -6.32
N ALA A 10 -2.50 24.13 -6.58
CA ALA A 10 -3.87 24.24 -7.02
C ALA A 10 -4.55 22.93 -7.35
N TYR A 11 -5.73 22.78 -6.83
CA TYR A 11 -6.75 21.74 -7.09
C TYR A 11 -7.09 21.50 -8.58
N ASN A 12 -6.38 22.13 -9.49
CA ASN A 12 -6.62 22.09 -10.93
C ASN A 12 -5.43 21.54 -11.73
N ASN A 13 -4.41 20.97 -11.09
CA ASN A 13 -3.33 20.36 -11.85
C ASN A 13 -3.67 18.90 -12.15
N THR A 14 -4.17 18.66 -13.34
CA THR A 14 -4.41 17.33 -13.92
C THR A 14 -3.12 16.52 -14.13
N ASP A 15 -1.96 17.17 -13.90
CA ASP A 15 -0.64 16.55 -13.93
C ASP A 15 -0.13 16.26 -12.52
N ALA A 16 -0.96 15.69 -11.65
CA ALA A 16 -0.45 15.03 -10.46
C ALA A 16 0.49 13.93 -10.96
N GLY A 17 1.80 14.17 -10.80
CA GLY A 17 2.82 13.25 -11.26
C GLY A 17 2.53 11.86 -10.72
N VAL A 18 2.29 10.92 -11.59
CA VAL A 18 2.12 9.53 -11.23
C VAL A 18 3.47 9.05 -10.72
N ASP A 19 3.54 8.59 -9.48
CA ASP A 19 4.73 7.94 -8.96
C ASP A 19 4.80 6.53 -9.56
N TYR A 20 5.69 6.37 -10.53
CA TYR A 20 5.97 5.06 -11.13
C TYR A 20 6.90 4.19 -10.27
N GLY A 21 7.22 4.61 -9.06
CA GLY A 21 8.18 3.96 -8.20
C GLY A 21 9.64 4.18 -8.63
N ASN A 22 10.52 3.38 -8.10
CA ASN A 22 11.94 3.38 -8.47
C ASN A 22 12.43 1.97 -8.78
N GLY A 23 13.46 1.84 -9.61
CA GLY A 23 14.01 0.54 -10.01
C GLY A 23 14.61 -0.30 -8.86
N ALA A 24 14.79 0.28 -7.66
CA ALA A 24 15.21 -0.48 -6.49
C ALA A 24 14.07 -1.37 -5.93
N ALA A 25 12.81 -1.02 -6.20
CA ALA A 25 11.66 -1.82 -5.81
C ALA A 25 11.56 -3.14 -6.60
N ASP A 26 12.19 -3.21 -7.79
CA ASP A 26 12.20 -4.41 -8.63
C ASP A 26 13.23 -5.46 -8.14
N LEU A 27 14.14 -5.07 -7.24
CA LEU A 27 15.14 -5.97 -6.69
C LEU A 27 14.53 -6.86 -5.62
N ASN A 28 14.71 -8.17 -5.77
CA ASN A 28 14.29 -9.13 -4.76
C ASN A 28 15.21 -9.06 -3.53
N PRO A 29 14.71 -8.66 -2.34
CA PRO A 29 15.52 -8.57 -1.12
C PRO A 29 16.19 -9.89 -0.72
N GLU A 30 15.62 -11.04 -1.10
CA GLU A 30 16.22 -12.36 -0.81
C GLU A 30 17.51 -12.62 -1.55
N ASP A 31 17.74 -11.95 -2.67
CA ASP A 31 18.96 -12.08 -3.46
C ASP A 31 20.00 -11.00 -3.10
N ILE A 32 19.70 -10.09 -2.17
CA ILE A 32 20.64 -9.08 -1.69
C ILE A 32 21.53 -9.68 -0.59
N ASP A 33 22.84 -9.53 -0.76
CA ASP A 33 23.85 -9.88 0.24
C ASP A 33 24.20 -8.69 1.11
N ASN A 34 24.50 -7.56 0.48
CA ASN A 34 24.89 -6.33 1.18
C ASN A 34 24.36 -5.08 0.48
N VAL A 35 24.05 -4.07 1.28
CA VAL A 35 23.69 -2.73 0.81
C VAL A 35 24.62 -1.71 1.44
N SER A 36 25.38 -1.01 0.61
CA SER A 36 26.28 0.05 1.04
C SER A 36 25.79 1.40 0.56
N VAL A 37 25.62 2.35 1.48
CA VAL A 37 25.21 3.72 1.16
C VAL A 37 26.46 4.61 1.14
N LEU A 38 26.82 5.10 -0.03
CA LEU A 38 27.93 6.04 -0.22
C LEU A 38 27.38 7.46 -0.23
N LYS A 39 27.86 8.29 0.68
CA LYS A 39 27.42 9.68 0.84
C LYS A 39 28.49 10.66 0.31
N GLY A 40 28.02 11.74 -0.34
CA GLY A 40 28.87 12.87 -0.72
C GLY A 40 30.02 12.53 -1.71
N PRO A 41 31.21 13.14 -1.53
CA PRO A 41 32.33 13.05 -2.49
C PRO A 41 32.81 11.65 -2.78
N ALA A 42 32.71 10.72 -1.83
CA ALA A 42 33.16 9.34 -2.02
C ALA A 42 32.34 8.62 -3.12
N ALA A 43 31.05 8.90 -3.20
CA ALA A 43 30.21 8.36 -4.26
C ALA A 43 30.57 8.94 -5.63
N THR A 44 30.85 10.24 -5.69
CA THR A 44 31.22 10.93 -6.93
C THR A 44 32.58 10.44 -7.45
N ALA A 45 33.53 10.18 -6.57
CA ALA A 45 34.84 9.66 -6.95
C ALA A 45 34.76 8.28 -7.61
N LEU A 46 33.83 7.43 -7.18
CA LEU A 46 33.69 6.06 -7.70
C LEU A 46 32.72 5.97 -8.89
N TYR A 47 31.67 6.76 -8.91
CA TYR A 47 30.57 6.63 -9.87
C TYR A 47 30.30 7.89 -10.70
N GLY A 48 31.18 8.90 -10.60
CA GLY A 48 31.11 10.14 -11.37
C GLY A 48 29.99 11.08 -10.92
N SER A 49 29.70 12.08 -11.75
CA SER A 49 28.73 13.16 -11.45
C SER A 49 27.30 12.69 -11.17
N ARG A 50 26.91 11.54 -11.67
CA ARG A 50 25.56 10.95 -11.39
C ARG A 50 25.38 10.61 -9.91
N ALA A 51 26.46 10.39 -9.17
CA ALA A 51 26.45 10.08 -7.75
C ALA A 51 26.69 11.32 -6.86
N ALA A 52 26.50 12.54 -7.37
CA ALA A 52 26.72 13.79 -6.62
C ALA A 52 25.89 13.85 -5.32
N ASN A 53 24.70 13.30 -5.33
CA ASN A 53 23.79 13.22 -4.17
C ASN A 53 23.94 11.91 -3.37
N GLY A 54 24.95 11.12 -3.66
CA GLY A 54 25.19 9.81 -3.07
C GLY A 54 24.86 8.65 -4.00
N ALA A 55 25.24 7.44 -3.60
CA ALA A 55 24.96 6.20 -4.31
C ALA A 55 24.61 5.08 -3.35
N ILE A 56 23.69 4.22 -3.74
CA ILE A 56 23.38 2.97 -3.05
C ILE A 56 23.97 1.84 -3.88
N VAL A 57 24.94 1.14 -3.31
CA VAL A 57 25.60 -0.03 -3.94
C VAL A 57 24.96 -1.28 -3.38
N ILE A 58 24.33 -2.05 -4.23
CA ILE A 58 23.67 -3.30 -3.86
C ILE A 58 24.50 -4.46 -4.41
N THR A 59 24.96 -5.34 -3.52
CA THR A 59 25.66 -6.56 -3.88
C THR A 59 24.69 -7.73 -3.74
N THR A 60 24.57 -8.53 -4.79
CA THR A 60 23.71 -9.72 -4.77
C THR A 60 24.46 -10.94 -4.24
N LYS A 61 23.72 -11.85 -3.63
CA LYS A 61 24.27 -13.14 -3.15
C LYS A 61 24.90 -13.92 -4.30
N ALA A 62 26.14 -14.28 -4.15
CA ALA A 62 26.86 -15.16 -5.06
C ALA A 62 26.56 -16.63 -4.74
N GLY A 63 27.10 -17.54 -5.56
CA GLY A 63 27.13 -18.96 -5.27
C GLY A 63 27.96 -19.28 -4.00
N ARG A 64 27.85 -20.52 -3.50
CA ARG A 64 28.58 -20.94 -2.29
C ARG A 64 30.09 -20.72 -2.42
N SER A 65 30.72 -20.33 -1.32
CA SER A 65 32.20 -20.21 -1.24
C SER A 65 32.87 -21.57 -1.13
N THR A 66 32.19 -22.58 -0.58
CA THR A 66 32.68 -23.95 -0.39
C THR A 66 32.20 -24.89 -1.47
N LYS A 67 33.04 -25.86 -1.88
CA LYS A 67 32.67 -26.90 -2.87
C LYS A 67 31.41 -27.63 -2.46
N GLY A 68 30.53 -27.89 -3.43
CA GLY A 68 29.30 -28.67 -3.26
C GLY A 68 28.03 -27.92 -3.68
N LEU A 69 26.90 -28.57 -3.47
CA LEU A 69 25.57 -28.08 -3.73
C LEU A 69 24.91 -27.66 -2.42
N GLY A 70 24.20 -26.52 -2.43
CA GLY A 70 23.40 -26.07 -1.31
C GLY A 70 22.01 -25.66 -1.79
N ILE A 71 21.01 -26.07 -1.04
CA ILE A 71 19.61 -25.66 -1.26
C ILE A 71 19.17 -24.88 -0.03
N THR A 72 18.57 -23.73 -0.26
CA THR A 72 18.00 -22.90 0.80
C THR A 72 16.53 -22.65 0.47
N PHE A 73 15.68 -22.91 1.43
CA PHE A 73 14.26 -22.55 1.39
C PHE A 73 13.97 -21.54 2.49
N SER A 74 13.27 -20.49 2.16
CA SER A 74 12.81 -19.45 3.10
C SER A 74 11.32 -19.23 2.89
N SER A 75 10.57 -19.21 3.97
CA SER A 75 9.15 -18.91 3.96
C SER A 75 8.86 -17.88 5.04
N ASN A 76 8.23 -16.79 4.67
CA ASN A 76 7.81 -15.73 5.58
C ASN A 76 6.33 -15.45 5.39
N PHE A 77 5.66 -15.26 6.52
CA PHE A 77 4.25 -14.97 6.57
C PHE A 77 4.00 -13.84 7.57
N SER A 78 3.29 -12.80 7.14
CA SER A 78 2.95 -11.67 8.00
C SER A 78 1.50 -11.25 7.81
N PHE A 79 0.93 -10.71 8.88
CA PHE A 79 -0.40 -10.11 8.88
C PHE A 79 -0.30 -8.64 9.24
N GLU A 80 -1.16 -7.85 8.65
CA GLU A 80 -1.30 -6.42 8.90
C GLU A 80 -2.74 -6.09 9.26
N ARG A 81 -2.92 -5.23 10.25
CA ARG A 81 -4.24 -4.72 10.65
C ARG A 81 -4.12 -3.24 10.97
N ALA A 82 -5.15 -2.50 10.62
CA ALA A 82 -5.27 -1.12 11.07
C ALA A 82 -5.45 -1.11 12.61
N GLY A 83 -4.49 -0.53 13.34
CA GLY A 83 -4.42 -0.62 14.80
C GLY A 83 -4.76 0.67 15.54
N TYR A 84 -4.50 1.82 14.94
CA TYR A 84 -4.69 3.11 15.60
C TYR A 84 -5.79 3.92 14.91
N TRP A 85 -6.79 4.29 15.70
CA TRP A 85 -7.94 5.04 15.21
C TRP A 85 -8.03 6.37 15.96
N PRO A 86 -8.35 7.47 15.27
CA PRO A 86 -8.70 8.70 15.93
C PRO A 86 -9.92 8.50 16.83
N ALA A 87 -9.95 9.20 17.96
CA ALA A 87 -11.15 9.29 18.77
C ALA A 87 -12.13 10.25 18.09
N PHE A 88 -13.10 9.68 17.38
CA PHE A 88 -14.18 10.47 16.81
C PHE A 88 -15.27 10.71 17.87
N GLN A 89 -15.93 11.87 17.77
CA GLN A 89 -17.11 12.13 18.56
C GLN A 89 -18.28 11.28 18.05
N ASP A 90 -19.10 10.78 18.93
CA ASP A 90 -20.26 9.90 18.67
C ASP A 90 -21.56 10.39 19.27
N GLU A 91 -21.59 11.66 19.74
CA GLU A 91 -22.76 12.28 20.35
C GLU A 91 -23.68 12.92 19.29
N SER A 92 -23.10 13.52 18.24
CA SER A 92 -23.84 14.26 17.22
C SER A 92 -23.46 13.82 15.81
N GLY A 93 -24.44 13.81 14.93
CA GLY A 93 -24.23 13.51 13.52
C GLY A 93 -24.01 14.75 12.66
N PRO A 94 -24.00 14.58 11.32
CA PRO A 94 -23.93 15.70 10.39
C PRO A 94 -25.19 16.57 10.49
N GLY A 95 -25.03 17.85 10.19
CA GLY A 95 -26.12 18.81 10.19
C GLY A 95 -25.70 20.21 10.60
N ASN A 96 -26.65 21.14 10.62
CA ASN A 96 -26.43 22.49 11.10
C ASN A 96 -26.50 22.53 12.64
N ASN A 97 -25.71 23.41 13.24
CA ASN A 97 -25.79 23.68 14.66
C ASN A 97 -27.24 24.11 15.03
N GLY A 98 -27.80 23.46 16.04
CA GLY A 98 -29.18 23.68 16.49
C GLY A 98 -30.28 23.00 15.66
N ALA A 99 -29.96 22.31 14.59
CA ALA A 99 -30.93 21.49 13.89
C ALA A 99 -31.38 20.31 14.76
N ARG A 100 -32.70 20.04 14.80
CA ARG A 100 -33.26 18.88 15.51
C ARG A 100 -33.34 17.63 14.65
N THR A 101 -33.32 17.83 13.34
CA THR A 101 -33.46 16.77 12.34
C THR A 101 -32.39 16.94 11.26
N TYR A 102 -32.05 15.84 10.64
CA TYR A 102 -31.17 15.81 9.50
C TYR A 102 -31.78 14.96 8.39
N SER A 103 -31.78 15.50 7.18
CA SER A 103 -32.07 14.72 5.98
C SER A 103 -31.27 15.27 4.80
N PHE A 104 -30.62 14.39 4.04
CA PHE A 104 -29.82 14.78 2.87
C PHE A 104 -30.74 15.14 1.68
N TYR A 105 -31.90 14.52 1.62
CA TYR A 105 -32.89 14.72 0.56
C TYR A 105 -34.20 15.29 1.11
N THR A 106 -34.94 15.98 0.22
CA THR A 106 -36.37 16.20 0.40
C THR A 106 -37.08 14.96 -0.14
N VAL A 107 -37.87 14.31 0.70
CA VAL A 107 -38.60 13.09 0.38
C VAL A 107 -40.09 13.40 0.65
N LYS A 108 -40.95 13.18 -0.35
CA LYS A 108 -42.39 13.29 -0.20
C LYS A 108 -42.95 12.03 0.47
N ALA A 109 -44.09 12.14 1.10
CA ALA A 109 -44.74 11.02 1.80
C ALA A 109 -44.98 9.80 0.89
N GLU A 110 -45.39 10.06 -0.35
CA GLU A 110 -45.63 9.03 -1.36
C GLU A 110 -44.35 8.34 -1.86
N GLN A 111 -43.20 8.93 -1.65
CA GLN A 111 -41.88 8.39 -2.02
C GLN A 111 -41.19 7.66 -0.86
N SER A 112 -41.81 7.64 0.32
CA SER A 112 -41.27 7.04 1.51
C SER A 112 -41.93 5.71 1.81
N THR A 113 -41.18 4.68 2.11
CA THR A 113 -41.71 3.38 2.54
C THR A 113 -42.50 3.44 3.85
N THR A 114 -42.33 4.51 4.64
CA THR A 114 -43.02 4.76 5.90
C THR A 114 -44.18 5.75 5.76
N GLY A 115 -44.40 6.33 4.59
CA GLY A 115 -45.40 7.39 4.38
C GLY A 115 -45.06 8.73 5.05
N GLN A 116 -43.83 8.91 5.53
CA GLN A 116 -43.38 10.15 6.19
C GLN A 116 -42.56 11.00 5.24
N ALA A 117 -42.92 12.29 5.12
CA ALA A 117 -42.15 13.25 4.38
C ALA A 117 -40.93 13.73 5.19
N ALA A 118 -39.90 14.15 4.50
CA ALA A 118 -38.72 14.79 5.08
C ALA A 118 -38.29 16.01 4.24
N SER A 119 -37.93 17.09 4.90
CA SER A 119 -37.31 18.25 4.26
C SER A 119 -35.81 18.16 4.31
N ARG A 120 -35.16 18.58 3.25
CA ARG A 120 -33.72 18.66 3.17
C ARG A 120 -33.14 19.63 4.20
N THR A 121 -32.30 19.12 5.10
CA THR A 121 -31.63 19.89 6.15
C THR A 121 -30.14 19.58 6.23
N TYR A 122 -29.56 19.05 5.15
CA TYR A 122 -28.16 18.67 5.16
C TYR A 122 -27.22 19.86 5.26
N SER A 123 -26.08 19.63 5.86
CA SER A 123 -24.98 20.57 5.97
C SER A 123 -23.65 19.83 5.90
N ARG A 124 -22.58 20.57 5.61
CA ARG A 124 -21.21 20.06 5.67
C ARG A 124 -20.63 20.05 7.09
N TYR A 125 -21.37 20.59 8.05
CA TYR A 125 -20.95 20.64 9.44
C TYR A 125 -21.21 19.29 10.13
N THR A 126 -20.37 19.00 11.14
CA THR A 126 -20.37 17.73 11.89
C THR A 126 -21.04 17.84 13.27
N TRP A 127 -21.49 19.05 13.65
CA TRP A 127 -22.19 19.33 14.89
C TRP A 127 -23.66 19.58 14.63
N GLY A 128 -24.34 18.57 14.11
CA GLY A 128 -25.77 18.56 13.86
C GLY A 128 -26.57 18.02 15.04
N PRO A 129 -27.72 17.37 14.78
CA PRO A 129 -28.54 16.77 15.82
C PRO A 129 -27.78 15.71 16.61
N ARG A 130 -28.12 15.58 17.89
CA ARG A 130 -27.65 14.44 18.70
C ARG A 130 -28.28 13.14 18.17
N TYR A 131 -27.58 12.03 18.41
CA TYR A 131 -28.08 10.71 18.09
C TYR A 131 -29.10 10.25 19.17
N GLU A 132 -30.38 10.39 18.88
CA GLU A 132 -31.49 10.10 19.79
C GLU A 132 -32.44 9.02 19.21
N GLY A 133 -31.92 8.18 18.29
CA GLY A 133 -32.71 7.11 17.66
C GLY A 133 -33.65 7.57 16.54
N GLN A 134 -33.56 8.84 16.12
CA GLN A 134 -34.34 9.36 15.01
C GLN A 134 -33.95 8.69 13.68
N LYS A 135 -34.84 8.79 12.71
CA LYS A 135 -34.66 8.31 11.33
C LYS A 135 -34.23 9.46 10.43
N PHE A 136 -33.50 9.15 9.36
CA PHE A 136 -33.06 10.13 8.37
C PHE A 136 -33.00 9.53 6.95
N TYR A 137 -32.99 10.40 5.94
CA TYR A 137 -32.81 9.99 4.54
C TYR A 137 -31.49 10.49 3.99
N GLN A 138 -30.77 9.59 3.34
CA GLN A 138 -29.50 9.88 2.65
C GLN A 138 -29.46 9.13 1.31
N TRP A 139 -28.36 9.27 0.57
CA TRP A 139 -28.18 8.62 -0.72
C TRP A 139 -28.44 7.09 -0.69
N ALA A 140 -28.05 6.40 0.39
CA ALA A 140 -28.28 4.97 0.57
C ALA A 140 -29.74 4.62 0.97
N SER A 141 -30.60 5.62 1.20
CA SER A 141 -32.03 5.41 1.49
C SER A 141 -32.85 5.14 0.25
N TYR A 142 -32.36 5.48 -0.94
CA TYR A 142 -33.06 5.33 -2.20
C TYR A 142 -32.87 3.95 -2.81
N ASP A 143 -33.96 3.30 -3.16
CA ASP A 143 -33.99 2.07 -3.94
C ASP A 143 -34.34 2.38 -5.40
N PRO A 144 -33.42 2.19 -6.35
CA PRO A 144 -33.66 2.49 -7.75
C PRO A 144 -34.67 1.54 -8.43
N GLN A 145 -34.95 0.37 -7.86
CA GLN A 145 -35.86 -0.60 -8.44
C GLN A 145 -37.31 -0.22 -8.13
N THR A 146 -37.59 0.28 -6.94
CA THR A 146 -38.92 0.66 -6.50
C THR A 146 -39.18 2.15 -6.60
N GLY A 147 -38.16 2.97 -6.74
CA GLY A 147 -38.24 4.43 -6.69
C GLY A 147 -38.57 4.99 -5.30
N MET A 148 -38.49 4.18 -4.26
CA MET A 148 -38.86 4.51 -2.90
C MET A 148 -37.65 4.79 -2.01
N TYR A 149 -37.89 5.60 -0.98
CA TYR A 149 -36.89 5.90 0.06
C TYR A 149 -37.23 5.16 1.35
N THR A 150 -36.28 4.41 1.89
CA THR A 150 -36.37 3.78 3.21
C THR A 150 -35.51 4.55 4.20
N PRO A 151 -36.11 5.13 5.27
CA PRO A 151 -35.35 5.89 6.25
C PRO A 151 -34.39 4.99 7.03
N LEU A 152 -33.19 5.48 7.27
CA LEU A 152 -32.13 4.79 8.01
C LEU A 152 -32.03 5.31 9.44
N ASP A 153 -31.48 4.50 10.34
CA ASP A 153 -31.20 4.91 11.70
C ASP A 153 -30.13 5.98 11.74
N PHE A 154 -30.44 7.12 12.37
CA PHE A 154 -29.48 8.17 12.65
C PHE A 154 -28.69 7.80 13.90
N ARG A 155 -27.54 7.21 13.71
CA ARG A 155 -26.64 6.71 14.75
C ARG A 155 -25.20 6.80 14.32
N PRO A 156 -24.24 6.86 15.29
CA PRO A 156 -22.83 6.74 14.96
C PRO A 156 -22.55 5.42 14.25
N ARG A 157 -21.68 5.43 13.29
CA ARG A 157 -21.28 4.25 12.52
C ARG A 157 -19.78 4.17 12.42
N ASP A 158 -19.23 3.06 12.85
CA ASP A 158 -17.78 2.73 12.71
C ASP A 158 -17.43 2.26 11.29
N TRP A 159 -17.99 2.95 10.28
CA TRP A 159 -17.79 2.58 8.86
C TRP A 159 -16.31 2.50 8.48
N TYR A 160 -15.48 3.35 9.07
CA TYR A 160 -14.05 3.38 8.83
C TYR A 160 -13.35 2.14 9.38
N LYS A 161 -13.77 1.58 10.51
CA LYS A 161 -13.21 0.34 11.06
C LYS A 161 -13.65 -0.88 10.26
N GLY A 162 -14.91 -0.91 9.83
CA GLY A 162 -15.45 -1.99 9.01
C GLY A 162 -14.99 -1.95 7.55
N PHE A 163 -14.37 -0.86 7.11
CA PHE A 163 -13.86 -0.75 5.76
C PHE A 163 -12.55 -1.51 5.57
N PHE A 164 -11.69 -1.54 6.58
CA PHE A 164 -10.39 -2.17 6.48
C PHE A 164 -10.46 -3.66 6.79
N GLU A 165 -9.75 -4.43 5.99
CA GLU A 165 -9.59 -5.87 6.12
C GLU A 165 -8.27 -6.21 6.83
N THR A 166 -8.03 -7.49 7.07
CA THR A 166 -6.72 -7.96 7.51
C THR A 166 -5.87 -8.20 6.27
N GLY A 167 -4.80 -7.46 6.14
CA GLY A 167 -3.79 -7.70 5.12
C GLY A 167 -2.93 -8.92 5.45
N ALA A 168 -2.45 -9.60 4.43
CA ALA A 168 -1.58 -10.76 4.57
C ALA A 168 -0.49 -10.75 3.50
N THR A 169 0.73 -11.06 3.90
CA THR A 169 1.86 -11.23 2.98
C THR A 169 2.42 -12.63 3.12
N TYR A 170 2.50 -13.33 2.00
CA TYR A 170 3.15 -14.63 1.85
C TYR A 170 4.36 -14.44 0.97
N LYS A 171 5.54 -14.79 1.47
CA LYS A 171 6.79 -14.74 0.73
C LYS A 171 7.49 -16.07 0.83
N ASN A 172 7.63 -16.76 -0.29
CA ASN A 172 8.33 -18.03 -0.37
C ASN A 172 9.50 -17.90 -1.33
N SER A 173 10.68 -18.33 -0.93
CA SER A 173 11.88 -18.30 -1.74
C SER A 173 12.60 -19.64 -1.69
N VAL A 174 13.05 -20.11 -2.83
CA VAL A 174 13.94 -21.25 -2.96
C VAL A 174 15.17 -20.84 -3.74
N SER A 175 16.33 -21.24 -3.27
CA SER A 175 17.58 -21.03 -4.01
C SER A 175 18.47 -22.27 -3.98
N ILE A 176 19.09 -22.50 -5.10
CA ILE A 176 20.07 -23.58 -5.30
C ILE A 176 21.40 -22.91 -5.62
N SER A 177 22.45 -23.25 -4.91
CA SER A 177 23.80 -22.74 -5.14
C SER A 177 24.80 -23.88 -5.23
N GLY A 178 25.68 -23.79 -6.20
CA GLY A 178 26.74 -24.77 -6.43
C GLY A 178 28.10 -24.11 -6.57
N ASN A 179 29.17 -24.85 -6.20
CA ASN A 179 30.55 -24.44 -6.40
C ASN A 179 31.36 -25.66 -6.84
N ASN A 180 32.17 -25.49 -7.89
CA ASN A 180 33.00 -26.56 -8.48
C ASN A 180 34.35 -26.79 -7.75
N GLY A 181 34.63 -25.99 -6.74
CA GLY A 181 35.94 -26.03 -6.03
C GLY A 181 37.12 -25.47 -6.83
N ARG A 182 36.91 -24.98 -8.05
CA ARG A 182 37.94 -24.43 -8.94
C ARG A 182 37.69 -22.93 -9.24
N GLY A 183 36.99 -22.26 -8.34
CA GLY A 183 36.65 -20.84 -8.45
C GLY A 183 35.42 -20.54 -9.28
N GLY A 184 34.66 -21.57 -9.72
CA GLY A 184 33.38 -21.40 -10.36
C GLY A 184 32.23 -21.58 -9.39
N SER A 185 31.25 -20.66 -9.37
CA SER A 185 30.05 -20.78 -8.57
C SER A 185 28.83 -20.35 -9.37
N ILE A 186 27.71 -20.98 -9.06
CA ILE A 186 26.40 -20.65 -9.63
C ILE A 186 25.37 -20.58 -8.50
N ARG A 187 24.44 -19.64 -8.63
CA ARG A 187 23.25 -19.54 -7.79
C ARG A 187 22.04 -19.30 -8.69
N VAL A 188 20.99 -20.07 -8.44
CA VAL A 188 19.68 -19.88 -9.04
C VAL A 188 18.70 -19.67 -7.90
N SER A 189 17.83 -18.67 -7.99
CA SER A 189 16.79 -18.43 -7.01
C SER A 189 15.46 -18.13 -7.68
N PHE A 190 14.39 -18.52 -6.98
CA PHE A 190 13.01 -18.18 -7.32
C PHE A 190 12.30 -17.72 -6.05
N THR A 191 11.57 -16.61 -6.16
CA THR A 191 10.79 -16.04 -5.07
C THR A 191 9.39 -15.71 -5.56
N ASP A 192 8.36 -16.17 -4.82
CA ASP A 192 6.95 -15.81 -5.03
C ASP A 192 6.50 -14.97 -3.82
N VAL A 193 5.99 -13.78 -4.09
CA VAL A 193 5.43 -12.87 -3.10
C VAL A 193 3.98 -12.61 -3.46
N ARG A 194 3.10 -12.79 -2.48
CA ARG A 194 1.68 -12.44 -2.59
C ARG A 194 1.31 -11.58 -1.41
N ASN A 195 0.78 -10.42 -1.69
CA ASN A 195 0.35 -9.47 -0.69
C ASN A 195 -1.09 -9.07 -0.95
N THR A 196 -1.90 -9.11 0.09
CA THR A 196 -3.19 -8.43 0.16
C THR A 196 -3.05 -7.33 1.20
N TRP A 197 -3.42 -6.10 0.84
CA TRP A 197 -3.34 -4.99 1.78
C TRP A 197 -4.59 -4.90 2.65
N ILE A 198 -4.53 -4.02 3.64
CA ILE A 198 -5.66 -3.75 4.54
C ILE A 198 -6.83 -3.03 3.85
N VAL A 199 -6.61 -2.42 2.69
CA VAL A 199 -7.66 -1.80 1.88
C VAL A 199 -8.28 -2.87 0.99
N PRO A 200 -9.62 -3.03 0.99
CA PRO A 200 -10.30 -4.04 0.19
C PRO A 200 -9.92 -4.00 -1.29
N ASN A 201 -9.80 -5.17 -1.90
CA ASN A 201 -9.49 -5.35 -3.33
C ASN A 201 -8.14 -4.75 -3.76
N THR A 202 -7.21 -4.58 -2.83
CA THR A 202 -5.85 -4.12 -3.14
C THR A 202 -4.81 -5.15 -2.75
N GLY A 203 -3.73 -5.19 -3.50
CA GLY A 203 -2.63 -6.11 -3.27
C GLY A 203 -1.72 -6.22 -4.48
N TYR A 204 -0.71 -7.04 -4.37
CA TYR A 204 0.19 -7.34 -5.48
C TYR A 204 0.68 -8.78 -5.44
N LYS A 205 1.10 -9.26 -6.58
CA LYS A 205 1.79 -10.54 -6.73
C LYS A 205 3.05 -10.31 -7.55
N THR A 206 4.19 -10.75 -7.01
CA THR A 206 5.48 -10.65 -7.69
C THR A 206 6.15 -12.00 -7.71
N GLN A 207 6.69 -12.37 -8.86
CA GLN A 207 7.51 -13.56 -9.03
C GLN A 207 8.85 -13.14 -9.59
N SER A 208 9.91 -13.47 -8.86
CA SER A 208 11.29 -13.12 -9.22
C SER A 208 12.10 -14.36 -9.49
N PHE A 209 12.83 -14.34 -10.58
CA PHE A 209 13.79 -15.37 -10.93
C PHE A 209 15.16 -14.73 -11.12
N SER A 210 16.18 -15.29 -10.48
CA SER A 210 17.54 -14.76 -10.54
C SER A 210 18.55 -15.87 -10.80
N VAL A 211 19.55 -15.57 -11.61
CA VAL A 211 20.70 -16.45 -11.85
C VAL A 211 21.95 -15.61 -11.69
N SER A 212 22.84 -16.07 -10.82
CA SER A 212 24.16 -15.48 -10.62
C SER A 212 25.23 -16.52 -10.96
N PHE A 213 26.18 -16.10 -11.76
CA PHE A 213 27.34 -16.92 -12.13
C PHE A 213 28.62 -16.14 -11.82
N ALA A 214 29.60 -16.81 -11.23
CA ALA A 214 30.93 -16.25 -11.01
C ALA A 214 31.99 -17.30 -11.34
N GLN A 215 33.05 -16.87 -12.02
CA GLN A 215 34.21 -17.70 -12.33
C GLN A 215 35.49 -16.90 -12.06
N LYS A 216 36.33 -17.39 -11.18
CA LYS A 216 37.70 -16.86 -11.02
C LYS A 216 38.57 -17.40 -12.15
N LEU A 217 38.99 -16.51 -13.02
CA LEU A 217 40.02 -16.80 -14.01
C LEU A 217 41.39 -16.61 -13.35
N ARG A 218 42.26 -17.59 -13.48
CA ARG A 218 43.68 -17.45 -13.10
C ARG A 218 44.31 -16.55 -14.19
N PHE A 219 44.55 -15.29 -13.88
CA PHE A 219 45.41 -14.48 -14.72
C PHE A 219 46.82 -15.01 -14.55
N VAL A 220 47.42 -15.40 -15.63
CA VAL A 220 48.89 -15.61 -15.71
C VAL A 220 49.49 -14.21 -15.59
N GLU A 221 50.21 -13.92 -14.52
CA GLU A 221 51.12 -12.79 -14.48
C GLU A 221 52.19 -13.09 -15.55
N LEU A 222 52.12 -12.38 -16.64
CA LEU A 222 53.27 -12.28 -17.54
C LEU A 222 54.28 -11.37 -16.87
N ALA A 223 55.34 -11.94 -16.36
CA ALA A 223 56.53 -11.22 -15.90
C ALA A 223 57.22 -10.53 -17.08
#